data_36ef6f2a8fecf73cf44dc0d94a5741ea
#
_entry.id   36ef6f2a8fecf73cf44dc0d94a5741ea
#
_cell.length_a   1.000
_cell.length_b   1.000
_cell.length_c   1.000
_cell.angle_alpha   90.00
_cell.angle_beta   90.00
_cell.angle_gamma   90.00
#
_symmetry.space_group_name_H-M   'P 1'
#
loop_
_entity.id
_entity.type
_entity.pdbx_description
1 polymer ?
#
loop_
_entity_poly.entity_id
_entity_poly.type
_entity_poly.pdbx_seq_one_letter_code
_entity_poly.pdbx_strand_id
1 'polypeptide(L)'
;MGPGDIRSRNNVTVHGNGHPTLVFAHGFGCDKHMWADVAANFENDYRVVLFDHVGAGQSDLSAYDSGKYGSLDGYARDLVEIGEALELPDAVVIGHSVSSMIGALASIARPDMFTQIVMVGPSPCYIDDEEYTGGFSRQQIDELLTFLEENHLGWSAAMAPQIMGNSERPELSERLNRSFCSTDPDIAREFAKVTFHSDNRNDLPMVKARTLVLQCQQDIIAPQAVGEYVNANIPNSEYRLLEATGHCPNLSAPEEVTEAIRDFLHPSS
;
A
#
# COMPACT_ATOMS: atom_id res chain seq x y z
N MET A 1 -3.63 -30.14 -3.77
CA MET A 1 -4.50 -29.20 -4.48
C MET A 1 -3.58 -28.39 -5.37
N GLY A 2 -3.89 -28.26 -6.67
CA GLY A 2 -3.12 -27.37 -7.55
C GLY A 2 -3.21 -25.94 -7.06
N PRO A 3 -2.30 -25.05 -7.45
CA PRO A 3 -2.39 -23.65 -7.08
C PRO A 3 -3.75 -23.15 -7.56
N GLY A 4 -4.61 -22.77 -6.61
CA GLY A 4 -5.89 -22.14 -6.91
C GLY A 4 -5.60 -20.96 -7.85
N ASP A 5 -6.49 -20.72 -8.79
CA ASP A 5 -6.32 -19.61 -9.74
C ASP A 5 -6.00 -18.33 -8.96
N ILE A 6 -4.79 -17.80 -9.19
CA ILE A 6 -4.26 -16.61 -8.51
C ILE A 6 -5.25 -15.44 -8.62
N ARG A 7 -5.95 -15.33 -9.75
CA ARG A 7 -6.94 -14.29 -9.99
C ARG A 7 -8.12 -14.41 -9.02
N SER A 8 -8.59 -15.62 -8.78
CA SER A 8 -9.67 -15.87 -7.80
C SER A 8 -9.16 -15.69 -6.36
N ARG A 9 -7.96 -16.22 -6.05
CA ARG A 9 -7.35 -16.09 -4.72
C ARG A 9 -7.27 -14.63 -4.27
N ASN A 10 -6.78 -13.75 -5.14
CA ASN A 10 -6.56 -12.35 -4.85
C ASN A 10 -7.66 -11.43 -5.40
N ASN A 11 -8.82 -11.97 -5.80
CA ASN A 11 -9.94 -11.19 -6.36
C ASN A 11 -9.48 -10.16 -7.41
N VAL A 12 -8.63 -10.60 -8.35
CA VAL A 12 -8.01 -9.73 -9.35
C VAL A 12 -9.03 -9.27 -10.39
N THR A 13 -9.05 -7.97 -10.66
CA THR A 13 -9.80 -7.37 -11.79
C THR A 13 -8.83 -6.66 -12.73
N VAL A 14 -9.13 -6.68 -14.02
CA VAL A 14 -8.32 -6.05 -15.07
C VAL A 14 -9.22 -5.20 -15.94
N HIS A 15 -8.84 -3.94 -16.13
CA HIS A 15 -9.51 -2.95 -16.98
C HIS A 15 -8.53 -2.40 -18.01
N GLY A 16 -9.03 -2.00 -19.18
CA GLY A 16 -8.18 -1.48 -20.24
C GLY A 16 -7.18 -2.48 -20.81
N ASN A 17 -6.36 -2.05 -21.76
CA ASN A 17 -5.39 -2.89 -22.47
C ASN A 17 -4.12 -2.14 -22.92
N GLY A 18 -3.93 -0.90 -22.44
CA GLY A 18 -2.77 -0.07 -22.78
C GLY A 18 -1.48 -0.50 -22.07
N HIS A 19 -0.41 0.24 -22.30
CA HIS A 19 0.92 -0.01 -21.71
C HIS A 19 1.52 1.28 -21.13
N PRO A 20 2.31 1.15 -20.04
CA PRO A 20 2.57 -0.05 -19.24
C PRO A 20 1.33 -0.53 -18.49
N THR A 21 1.41 -1.71 -17.84
CA THR A 21 0.36 -2.14 -16.90
C THR A 21 0.56 -1.46 -15.55
N LEU A 22 -0.51 -0.88 -15.01
CA LEU A 22 -0.55 -0.28 -13.68
C LEU A 22 -1.19 -1.26 -12.69
N VAL A 23 -0.47 -1.63 -11.64
CA VAL A 23 -0.92 -2.58 -10.62
C VAL A 23 -1.11 -1.83 -9.30
N PHE A 24 -2.36 -1.70 -8.87
CA PHE A 24 -2.73 -0.95 -7.66
C PHE A 24 -2.87 -1.89 -6.46
N ALA A 25 -2.06 -1.63 -5.43
CA ALA A 25 -2.01 -2.40 -4.19
C ALA A 25 -2.48 -1.54 -3.01
N HIS A 26 -3.53 -2.02 -2.32
CA HIS A 26 -4.16 -1.30 -1.20
C HIS A 26 -3.38 -1.41 0.11
N GLY A 27 -3.65 -0.49 1.06
CA GLY A 27 -3.05 -0.48 2.38
C GLY A 27 -3.73 -1.43 3.38
N PHE A 28 -3.19 -1.46 4.61
CA PHE A 28 -3.75 -2.24 5.73
C PHE A 28 -5.24 -1.88 5.98
N GLY A 29 -6.05 -2.91 6.23
CA GLY A 29 -7.47 -2.77 6.55
C GLY A 29 -8.36 -2.27 5.40
N CYS A 30 -7.82 -2.16 4.20
CA CYS A 30 -8.52 -1.74 2.99
C CYS A 30 -8.75 -2.91 2.03
N ASP A 31 -9.37 -2.60 0.91
CA ASP A 31 -9.53 -3.47 -0.25
C ASP A 31 -9.21 -2.69 -1.54
N LYS A 32 -9.26 -3.34 -2.68
CA LYS A 32 -8.96 -2.74 -3.97
C LYS A 32 -9.81 -1.52 -4.33
N HIS A 33 -11.03 -1.41 -3.76
CA HIS A 33 -11.94 -0.29 -4.06
C HIS A 33 -11.47 1.05 -3.49
N MET A 34 -10.47 1.05 -2.60
CA MET A 34 -9.84 2.31 -2.18
C MET A 34 -9.15 3.06 -3.33
N TRP A 35 -8.85 2.35 -4.41
CA TRP A 35 -8.21 2.90 -5.60
C TRP A 35 -9.19 3.30 -6.70
N ALA A 36 -10.50 3.06 -6.52
CA ALA A 36 -11.49 3.23 -7.60
C ALA A 36 -11.45 4.63 -8.25
N ASP A 37 -11.36 5.68 -7.40
CA ASP A 37 -11.41 7.08 -7.86
C ASP A 37 -10.12 7.50 -8.60
N VAL A 38 -8.98 6.88 -8.30
CA VAL A 38 -7.70 7.10 -8.99
C VAL A 38 -7.61 6.20 -10.23
N ALA A 39 -7.85 4.90 -10.08
CA ALA A 39 -7.64 3.89 -11.12
C ALA A 39 -8.50 4.14 -12.38
N ALA A 40 -9.75 4.58 -12.20
CA ALA A 40 -10.66 4.91 -13.30
C ALA A 40 -10.08 5.93 -14.30
N ASN A 41 -9.20 6.81 -13.84
CA ASN A 41 -8.56 7.83 -14.70
C ASN A 41 -7.50 7.26 -15.63
N PHE A 42 -7.11 6.00 -15.48
CA PHE A 42 -6.07 5.35 -16.27
C PHE A 42 -6.59 4.25 -17.21
N GLU A 43 -7.84 3.79 -17.04
CA GLU A 43 -8.40 2.64 -17.76
C GLU A 43 -8.47 2.83 -19.29
N ASN A 44 -8.55 4.07 -19.76
CA ASN A 44 -8.61 4.35 -21.22
C ASN A 44 -7.23 4.21 -21.91
N ASP A 45 -6.14 4.51 -21.18
CA ASP A 45 -4.80 4.62 -21.75
C ASP A 45 -3.88 3.46 -21.33
N TYR A 46 -4.21 2.78 -20.22
CA TYR A 46 -3.39 1.75 -19.59
C TYR A 46 -4.17 0.46 -19.36
N ARG A 47 -3.45 -0.62 -19.19
CA ARG A 47 -3.98 -1.82 -18.55
C ARG A 47 -3.90 -1.63 -17.04
N VAL A 48 -5.03 -1.62 -16.36
CA VAL A 48 -5.17 -1.40 -14.92
C VAL A 48 -5.51 -2.70 -14.23
N VAL A 49 -4.69 -3.08 -13.26
CA VAL A 49 -4.89 -4.27 -12.42
C VAL A 49 -5.18 -3.83 -11.00
N LEU A 50 -6.28 -4.30 -10.45
CA LEU A 50 -6.69 -4.11 -9.06
C LEU A 50 -6.83 -5.48 -8.41
N PHE A 51 -6.39 -5.63 -7.18
CA PHE A 51 -6.49 -6.89 -6.46
C PHE A 51 -6.65 -6.67 -4.96
N ASP A 52 -7.14 -7.69 -4.25
CA ASP A 52 -7.18 -7.74 -2.80
C ASP A 52 -6.02 -8.59 -2.27
N HIS A 53 -5.33 -8.12 -1.24
CA HIS A 53 -4.42 -8.97 -0.48
C HIS A 53 -5.21 -10.13 0.12
N VAL A 54 -4.58 -11.31 0.20
CA VAL A 54 -5.23 -12.45 0.87
C VAL A 54 -5.52 -12.09 2.33
N GLY A 55 -6.78 -12.24 2.71
CA GLY A 55 -7.30 -11.80 4.00
C GLY A 55 -8.07 -10.48 3.97
N ALA A 56 -8.10 -9.79 2.82
CA ALA A 56 -8.83 -8.53 2.64
C ALA A 56 -9.87 -8.62 1.53
N GLY A 57 -10.84 -7.73 1.59
CA GLY A 57 -11.87 -7.57 0.55
C GLY A 57 -12.63 -8.85 0.23
N GLN A 58 -12.61 -9.25 -1.03
CA GLN A 58 -13.24 -10.48 -1.53
C GLN A 58 -12.19 -11.52 -1.95
N SER A 59 -10.97 -11.45 -1.41
CA SER A 59 -9.96 -12.48 -1.57
C SER A 59 -10.43 -13.81 -0.97
N ASP A 60 -9.84 -14.91 -1.41
CA ASP A 60 -10.11 -16.23 -0.82
C ASP A 60 -9.47 -16.34 0.57
N LEU A 61 -10.29 -16.17 1.62
CA LEU A 61 -9.83 -16.27 3.01
C LEU A 61 -9.26 -17.65 3.36
N SER A 62 -9.69 -18.72 2.66
CA SER A 62 -9.17 -20.07 2.89
C SER A 62 -7.72 -20.25 2.42
N ALA A 63 -7.22 -19.31 1.62
CA ALA A 63 -5.84 -19.26 1.17
C ALA A 63 -4.90 -18.59 2.18
N TYR A 64 -5.42 -18.02 3.27
CA TYR A 64 -4.58 -17.41 4.30
C TYR A 64 -3.79 -18.46 5.05
N ASP A 65 -2.48 -18.26 5.10
CA ASP A 65 -1.52 -19.12 5.81
C ASP A 65 -0.57 -18.21 6.62
N SER A 66 -0.62 -18.32 7.94
CA SER A 66 0.20 -17.48 8.84
C SER A 66 1.72 -17.70 8.63
N GLY A 67 2.13 -18.85 8.13
CA GLY A 67 3.52 -19.11 7.77
C GLY A 67 3.95 -18.33 6.52
N LYS A 68 3.06 -18.20 5.52
CA LYS A 68 3.31 -17.39 4.31
C LYS A 68 3.21 -15.90 4.61
N TYR A 69 2.15 -15.48 5.31
CA TYR A 69 1.83 -14.07 5.54
C TYR A 69 2.37 -13.51 6.87
N GLY A 70 3.28 -14.24 7.51
CA GLY A 70 3.99 -13.80 8.73
C GLY A 70 5.08 -12.73 8.47
N SER A 71 5.30 -12.33 7.22
CA SER A 71 6.15 -11.20 6.82
C SER A 71 5.59 -10.55 5.55
N LEU A 72 6.09 -9.35 5.20
CA LEU A 72 5.71 -8.67 3.95
C LEU A 72 6.15 -9.45 2.70
N ASP A 73 7.14 -10.34 2.78
CA ASP A 73 7.57 -11.20 1.67
C ASP A 73 6.46 -12.11 1.15
N GLY A 74 5.56 -12.57 2.02
CA GLY A 74 4.42 -13.38 1.62
C GLY A 74 3.47 -12.62 0.69
N TYR A 75 3.20 -11.36 1.01
CA TYR A 75 2.38 -10.45 0.21
C TYR A 75 3.12 -10.01 -1.07
N ALA A 76 4.43 -9.77 -1.00
CA ALA A 76 5.25 -9.48 -2.18
C ALA A 76 5.28 -10.66 -3.16
N ARG A 77 5.31 -11.89 -2.64
CA ARG A 77 5.22 -13.11 -3.47
C ARG A 77 3.86 -13.20 -4.18
N ASP A 78 2.76 -12.83 -3.52
CA ASP A 78 1.45 -12.77 -4.18
C ASP A 78 1.45 -11.79 -5.33
N LEU A 79 2.07 -10.62 -5.16
CA LEU A 79 2.18 -9.62 -6.22
C LEU A 79 2.99 -10.15 -7.41
N VAL A 80 4.08 -10.88 -7.16
CA VAL A 80 4.85 -11.56 -8.21
C VAL A 80 4.01 -12.63 -8.92
N GLU A 81 3.30 -13.48 -8.16
CA GLU A 81 2.43 -14.52 -8.71
C GLU A 81 1.29 -13.94 -9.57
N ILE A 82 0.72 -12.78 -9.17
CA ILE A 82 -0.27 -12.04 -9.98
C ILE A 82 0.38 -11.57 -11.29
N GLY A 83 1.57 -11.00 -11.22
CA GLY A 83 2.32 -10.54 -12.38
C GLY A 83 2.63 -11.68 -13.37
N GLU A 84 3.04 -12.84 -12.86
CA GLU A 84 3.28 -14.04 -13.66
C GLU A 84 2.00 -14.57 -14.31
N ALA A 85 0.91 -14.68 -13.55
CA ALA A 85 -0.39 -15.16 -14.06
C ALA A 85 -1.03 -14.24 -15.09
N LEU A 86 -0.67 -12.95 -15.08
CA LEU A 86 -1.14 -11.95 -16.04
C LEU A 86 -0.13 -11.68 -17.16
N GLU A 87 1.04 -12.34 -17.13
CA GLU A 87 2.15 -12.16 -18.07
C GLU A 87 2.54 -10.67 -18.21
N LEU A 88 2.82 -10.02 -17.06
CA LEU A 88 3.11 -8.59 -17.03
C LEU A 88 4.59 -8.30 -17.35
N PRO A 89 4.91 -7.68 -18.48
CA PRO A 89 6.21 -7.04 -18.68
C PRO A 89 6.13 -5.57 -18.21
N ASP A 90 7.22 -5.04 -17.69
CA ASP A 90 7.41 -3.60 -17.43
C ASP A 90 6.27 -2.94 -16.63
N ALA A 91 5.73 -3.64 -15.62
CA ALA A 91 4.61 -3.13 -14.83
C ALA A 91 5.05 -2.03 -13.87
N VAL A 92 4.13 -1.12 -13.60
CA VAL A 92 4.23 -0.08 -12.57
C VAL A 92 3.41 -0.52 -11.36
N VAL A 93 4.04 -0.68 -10.20
CA VAL A 93 3.33 -0.93 -8.94
C VAL A 93 2.97 0.39 -8.29
N ILE A 94 1.70 0.56 -7.95
CA ILE A 94 1.21 1.73 -7.22
C ILE A 94 0.71 1.23 -5.87
N GLY A 95 1.53 1.41 -4.84
CA GLY A 95 1.31 0.89 -3.49
C GLY A 95 0.94 1.99 -2.50
N HIS A 96 -0.13 1.77 -1.73
CA HIS A 96 -0.48 2.64 -0.61
C HIS A 96 0.04 2.07 0.71
N SER A 97 0.67 2.91 1.52
CA SER A 97 1.10 2.57 2.88
C SER A 97 2.01 1.32 2.88
N VAL A 98 1.68 0.27 3.64
CA VAL A 98 2.41 -1.01 3.68
C VAL A 98 2.67 -1.60 2.29
N SER A 99 1.75 -1.39 1.34
CA SER A 99 1.92 -1.88 -0.04
C SER A 99 3.02 -1.16 -0.83
N SER A 100 3.50 -0.03 -0.36
CA SER A 100 4.74 0.58 -0.88
C SER A 100 5.94 -0.33 -0.65
N MET A 101 6.06 -0.90 0.55
CA MET A 101 7.13 -1.86 0.87
C MET A 101 6.90 -3.23 0.23
N ILE A 102 5.66 -3.70 0.16
CA ILE A 102 5.31 -4.91 -0.59
C ILE A 102 5.73 -4.78 -2.06
N GLY A 103 5.45 -3.62 -2.69
CA GLY A 103 5.89 -3.32 -4.06
C GLY A 103 7.41 -3.26 -4.20
N ALA A 104 8.11 -2.65 -3.23
CA ALA A 104 9.57 -2.62 -3.19
C ALA A 104 10.16 -4.03 -3.17
N LEU A 105 9.71 -4.89 -2.25
CA LEU A 105 10.15 -6.28 -2.14
C LEU A 105 9.86 -7.09 -3.41
N ALA A 106 8.68 -6.92 -4.00
CA ALA A 106 8.33 -7.56 -5.28
C ALA A 106 9.25 -7.10 -6.42
N SER A 107 9.59 -5.81 -6.49
CA SER A 107 10.51 -5.28 -7.50
C SER A 107 11.95 -5.74 -7.32
N ILE A 108 12.39 -5.96 -6.08
CA ILE A 108 13.71 -6.56 -5.79
C ILE A 108 13.72 -8.02 -6.25
N ALA A 109 12.65 -8.76 -6.01
CA ALA A 109 12.52 -10.16 -6.42
C ALA A 109 12.41 -10.32 -7.95
N ARG A 110 11.70 -9.41 -8.64
CA ARG A 110 11.45 -9.45 -10.08
C ARG A 110 11.64 -8.07 -10.73
N PRO A 111 12.91 -7.60 -10.83
CA PRO A 111 13.22 -6.30 -11.41
C PRO A 111 12.96 -6.20 -12.93
N ASP A 112 12.81 -7.34 -13.59
CA ASP A 112 12.40 -7.45 -14.99
C ASP A 112 10.90 -7.21 -15.18
N MET A 113 10.08 -7.50 -14.17
CA MET A 113 8.62 -7.39 -14.19
C MET A 113 8.14 -6.04 -13.65
N PHE A 114 8.71 -5.59 -12.53
CA PHE A 114 8.31 -4.36 -11.85
C PHE A 114 9.41 -3.31 -11.97
N THR A 115 9.33 -2.51 -13.04
CA THR A 115 10.37 -1.56 -13.43
C THR A 115 10.17 -0.16 -12.86
N GLN A 116 8.95 0.14 -12.41
CA GLN A 116 8.58 1.40 -11.79
C GLN A 116 7.68 1.19 -10.56
N ILE A 117 7.81 2.07 -9.57
CA ILE A 117 7.00 2.03 -8.35
C ILE A 117 6.51 3.46 -8.04
N VAL A 118 5.23 3.57 -7.67
CA VAL A 118 4.67 4.75 -7.00
C VAL A 118 4.32 4.34 -5.58
N MET A 119 4.96 4.98 -4.62
CA MET A 119 4.77 4.77 -3.19
C MET A 119 3.93 5.90 -2.62
N VAL A 120 2.74 5.61 -2.10
CA VAL A 120 1.83 6.61 -1.54
C VAL A 120 1.78 6.45 -0.02
N GLY A 121 2.32 7.42 0.72
CA GLY A 121 2.46 7.37 2.18
C GLY A 121 3.30 6.17 2.66
N PRO A 122 4.52 5.95 2.09
CA PRO A 122 5.33 4.78 2.44
C PRO A 122 5.88 4.87 3.86
N SER A 123 6.07 3.72 4.50
CA SER A 123 6.92 3.60 5.68
C SER A 123 7.72 2.30 5.64
N PRO A 124 9.07 2.35 5.67
CA PRO A 124 9.91 1.17 5.75
C PRO A 124 10.02 0.63 7.18
N CYS A 125 9.76 1.47 8.18
CA CYS A 125 9.72 1.14 9.60
C CYS A 125 8.87 2.17 10.33
N TYR A 126 7.95 1.73 11.18
CA TYR A 126 7.05 2.63 11.90
C TYR A 126 7.61 3.05 13.26
N ILE A 127 8.64 2.38 13.75
CA ILE A 127 9.21 2.57 15.09
C ILE A 127 10.41 3.50 15.01
N ASP A 128 10.39 4.54 15.87
CA ASP A 128 11.53 5.44 16.06
C ASP A 128 12.74 4.69 16.62
N ASP A 129 13.94 5.06 16.19
CA ASP A 129 15.21 4.72 16.82
C ASP A 129 16.13 5.94 16.91
N GLU A 130 17.41 5.76 17.34
CA GLU A 130 18.33 6.87 17.61
C GLU A 130 18.59 7.76 16.38
N GLU A 131 18.55 7.21 15.17
CA GLU A 131 18.91 7.91 13.94
C GLU A 131 17.74 8.00 12.92
N TYR A 132 16.57 7.42 13.27
CA TYR A 132 15.44 7.31 12.35
C TYR A 132 14.13 7.67 13.04
N THR A 133 13.34 8.51 12.37
CA THR A 133 11.97 8.84 12.78
C THR A 133 10.98 7.99 12.00
N GLY A 134 10.37 7.01 12.68
CA GLY A 134 9.29 6.17 12.11
C GLY A 134 7.89 6.73 12.37
N GLY A 135 7.80 7.56 13.43
CA GLY A 135 6.57 8.24 13.85
C GLY A 135 5.95 7.68 15.13
N PHE A 136 6.39 6.51 15.58
CA PHE A 136 5.88 5.88 16.80
C PHE A 136 7.00 5.34 17.67
N SER A 137 6.84 5.44 18.97
CA SER A 137 7.65 4.63 19.89
C SER A 137 7.19 3.16 19.84
N ARG A 138 8.06 2.24 20.24
CA ARG A 138 7.69 0.81 20.36
C ARG A 138 6.47 0.62 21.26
N GLN A 139 6.40 1.34 22.38
CA GLN A 139 5.27 1.27 23.30
C GLN A 139 3.95 1.69 22.63
N GLN A 140 3.97 2.74 21.83
CA GLN A 140 2.76 3.18 21.10
C GLN A 140 2.28 2.12 20.09
N ILE A 141 3.20 1.45 19.39
CA ILE A 141 2.85 0.33 18.50
C ILE A 141 2.24 -0.84 19.29
N ASP A 142 2.85 -1.22 20.43
CA ASP A 142 2.34 -2.30 21.26
C ASP A 142 0.94 -1.98 21.81
N GLU A 143 0.69 -0.74 22.24
CA GLU A 143 -0.63 -0.26 22.69
C GLU A 143 -1.66 -0.27 21.55
N LEU A 144 -1.27 0.18 20.35
CA LEU A 144 -2.13 0.18 19.16
C LEU A 144 -2.55 -1.25 18.76
N LEU A 145 -1.59 -2.18 18.77
CA LEU A 145 -1.85 -3.59 18.45
C LEU A 145 -2.72 -4.27 19.52
N THR A 146 -2.46 -3.97 20.80
CA THR A 146 -3.29 -4.48 21.91
C THR A 146 -4.73 -3.98 21.78
N PHE A 147 -4.94 -2.69 21.50
CA PHE A 147 -6.28 -2.15 21.30
C PHE A 147 -7.01 -2.79 20.12
N LEU A 148 -6.30 -3.03 19.01
CA LEU A 148 -6.87 -3.73 17.86
C LEU A 148 -7.27 -5.17 18.22
N GLU A 149 -6.44 -5.88 18.98
CA GLU A 149 -6.68 -7.26 19.41
C GLU A 149 -7.88 -7.38 20.36
N GLU A 150 -7.99 -6.45 21.32
CA GLU A 150 -9.06 -6.48 22.32
C GLU A 150 -10.39 -5.97 21.78
N ASN A 151 -10.39 -5.02 20.84
CA ASN A 151 -11.60 -4.38 20.34
C ASN A 151 -11.43 -3.85 18.91
N HIS A 152 -11.47 -4.73 17.91
CA HIS A 152 -11.30 -4.39 16.49
C HIS A 152 -12.27 -3.27 16.03
N LEU A 153 -13.56 -3.36 16.38
CA LEU A 153 -14.53 -2.34 15.97
C LEU A 153 -14.30 -1.00 16.66
N GLY A 154 -13.97 -1.02 17.96
CA GLY A 154 -13.62 0.19 18.71
C GLY A 154 -12.34 0.85 18.18
N TRP A 155 -11.34 0.04 17.88
CA TRP A 155 -10.11 0.50 17.22
C TRP A 155 -10.41 1.17 15.87
N SER A 156 -11.19 0.50 15.02
CA SER A 156 -11.58 1.02 13.70
C SER A 156 -12.28 2.38 13.81
N ALA A 157 -13.25 2.48 14.71
CA ALA A 157 -14.00 3.72 14.93
C ALA A 157 -13.13 4.87 15.48
N ALA A 158 -12.14 4.56 16.32
CA ALA A 158 -11.23 5.54 16.89
C ALA A 158 -10.13 5.99 15.90
N MET A 159 -9.58 5.04 15.14
CA MET A 159 -8.41 5.29 14.28
C MET A 159 -8.77 5.84 12.91
N ALA A 160 -9.90 5.42 12.32
CA ALA A 160 -10.25 5.86 10.97
C ALA A 160 -10.33 7.38 10.81
N PRO A 161 -10.95 8.16 11.73
CA PRO A 161 -10.94 9.62 11.63
C PRO A 161 -9.53 10.24 11.77
N GLN A 162 -8.68 9.66 12.60
CA GLN A 162 -7.32 10.16 12.82
C GLN A 162 -6.43 9.88 11.59
N ILE A 163 -6.49 8.65 11.06
CA ILE A 163 -5.75 8.23 9.87
C ILE A 163 -6.20 9.03 8.64
N MET A 164 -7.50 9.21 8.48
CA MET A 164 -8.05 9.97 7.34
C MET A 164 -7.73 11.45 7.43
N GLY A 165 -7.67 12.04 8.64
CA GLY A 165 -7.69 13.50 8.77
C GLY A 165 -8.98 14.06 8.17
N ASN A 166 -8.93 15.29 7.58
CA ASN A 166 -10.04 15.86 6.82
C ASN A 166 -11.36 15.89 7.59
N SER A 167 -11.35 16.43 8.80
CA SER A 167 -12.50 16.44 9.73
C SER A 167 -13.75 17.13 9.18
N GLU A 168 -13.59 17.99 8.16
CA GLU A 168 -14.67 18.67 7.43
C GLU A 168 -15.38 17.75 6.42
N ARG A 169 -14.81 16.56 6.14
CA ARG A 169 -15.37 15.55 5.23
C ARG A 169 -15.55 14.19 5.95
N PRO A 170 -16.48 14.08 6.91
CA PRO A 170 -16.63 12.88 7.75
C PRO A 170 -16.95 11.60 6.96
N GLU A 171 -17.56 11.74 5.77
CA GLU A 171 -17.85 10.60 4.90
C GLU A 171 -16.60 9.80 4.48
N LEU A 172 -15.42 10.44 4.43
CA LEU A 172 -14.15 9.78 4.13
C LEU A 172 -13.72 8.86 5.28
N SER A 173 -13.79 9.36 6.51
CA SER A 173 -13.47 8.53 7.68
C SER A 173 -14.50 7.42 7.90
N GLU A 174 -15.76 7.65 7.58
CA GLU A 174 -16.80 6.61 7.59
C GLU A 174 -16.50 5.53 6.53
N ARG A 175 -16.05 5.91 5.32
CA ARG A 175 -15.63 4.97 4.27
C ARG A 175 -14.47 4.10 4.75
N LEU A 176 -13.44 4.70 5.35
CA LEU A 176 -12.29 3.99 5.90
C LEU A 176 -12.68 3.07 7.07
N ASN A 177 -13.52 3.55 7.99
CA ASN A 177 -14.02 2.75 9.10
C ASN A 177 -14.80 1.52 8.62
N ARG A 178 -15.67 1.66 7.62
CA ARG A 178 -16.37 0.51 7.02
C ARG A 178 -15.40 -0.50 6.42
N SER A 179 -14.33 -0.04 5.78
CA SER A 179 -13.30 -0.91 5.24
C SER A 179 -12.60 -1.72 6.34
N PHE A 180 -12.15 -1.05 7.40
CA PHE A 180 -11.53 -1.71 8.56
C PHE A 180 -12.46 -2.75 9.21
N CYS A 181 -13.73 -2.40 9.41
CA CYS A 181 -14.73 -3.28 10.01
C CYS A 181 -15.10 -4.50 9.14
N SER A 182 -14.84 -4.46 7.83
CA SER A 182 -15.14 -5.55 6.90
C SER A 182 -14.05 -6.63 6.83
N THR A 183 -12.86 -6.35 7.36
CA THR A 183 -11.73 -7.29 7.37
C THR A 183 -11.95 -8.35 8.46
N ASP A 184 -11.57 -9.61 8.17
CA ASP A 184 -11.57 -10.66 9.19
C ASP A 184 -10.68 -10.25 10.37
N PRO A 185 -11.19 -10.26 11.62
CA PRO A 185 -10.47 -9.72 12.78
C PRO A 185 -9.15 -10.43 13.10
N ASP A 186 -9.08 -11.75 12.88
CA ASP A 186 -7.88 -12.53 13.18
C ASP A 186 -6.79 -12.22 12.13
N ILE A 187 -7.17 -12.15 10.86
CA ILE A 187 -6.25 -11.82 9.77
C ILE A 187 -5.83 -10.35 9.88
N ALA A 188 -6.75 -9.44 10.21
CA ALA A 188 -6.44 -8.03 10.43
C ALA A 188 -5.38 -7.84 11.51
N ARG A 189 -5.51 -8.56 12.63
CA ARG A 189 -4.54 -8.55 13.73
C ARG A 189 -3.15 -9.03 13.29
N GLU A 190 -3.09 -10.16 12.60
CA GLU A 190 -1.82 -10.69 12.11
C GLU A 190 -1.16 -9.75 11.09
N PHE A 191 -1.93 -9.22 10.14
CA PHE A 191 -1.41 -8.27 9.17
C PHE A 191 -0.99 -6.94 9.81
N ALA A 192 -1.68 -6.46 10.85
CA ALA A 192 -1.26 -5.30 11.62
C ALA A 192 0.10 -5.54 12.29
N LYS A 193 0.29 -6.70 12.96
CA LYS A 193 1.56 -7.07 13.57
C LYS A 193 2.69 -7.07 12.54
N VAL A 194 2.47 -7.72 11.38
CA VAL A 194 3.44 -7.78 10.28
C VAL A 194 3.75 -6.37 9.77
N THR A 195 2.74 -5.51 9.60
CA THR A 195 2.90 -4.15 9.10
C THR A 195 3.71 -3.28 10.08
N PHE A 196 3.23 -3.17 11.31
CA PHE A 196 3.79 -2.21 12.28
C PHE A 196 5.10 -2.63 12.91
N HIS A 197 5.47 -3.92 12.83
CA HIS A 197 6.77 -4.43 13.25
C HIS A 197 7.75 -4.63 12.09
N SER A 198 7.35 -4.37 10.85
CA SER A 198 8.26 -4.48 9.71
C SER A 198 9.41 -3.47 9.80
N ASP A 199 10.58 -3.89 9.33
CA ASP A 199 11.72 -3.00 9.10
C ASP A 199 12.37 -3.36 7.77
N ASN A 200 12.04 -2.57 6.76
CA ASN A 200 12.51 -2.72 5.38
C ASN A 200 13.53 -1.63 5.00
N ARG A 201 14.13 -0.94 5.95
CA ARG A 201 15.12 0.12 5.69
C ARG A 201 16.32 -0.41 4.90
N ASN A 202 16.75 -1.63 5.21
CA ASN A 202 17.87 -2.29 4.52
C ASN A 202 17.54 -2.75 3.09
N ASP A 203 16.25 -2.82 2.73
CA ASP A 203 15.81 -3.20 1.38
C ASP A 203 15.82 -2.01 0.42
N LEU A 204 15.65 -0.78 0.92
CA LEU A 204 15.54 0.42 0.09
C LEU A 204 16.70 0.59 -0.92
N PRO A 205 17.98 0.39 -0.51
CA PRO A 205 19.09 0.51 -1.46
C PRO A 205 19.11 -0.57 -2.57
N MET A 206 18.35 -1.65 -2.39
CA MET A 206 18.25 -2.74 -3.39
C MET A 206 17.19 -2.49 -4.45
N VAL A 207 16.29 -1.53 -4.25
CA VAL A 207 15.25 -1.14 -5.21
C VAL A 207 15.88 -0.50 -6.44
N LYS A 208 15.80 -1.19 -7.57
CA LYS A 208 16.32 -0.70 -8.87
C LYS A 208 15.27 0.01 -9.71
N ALA A 209 14.00 -0.26 -9.40
CA ALA A 209 12.86 0.35 -10.06
C ALA A 209 12.91 1.88 -9.95
N ARG A 210 12.54 2.59 -11.03
CA ARG A 210 12.30 4.03 -10.92
C ARG A 210 11.14 4.28 -9.98
N THR A 211 11.35 5.10 -8.96
CA THR A 211 10.41 5.22 -7.84
C THR A 211 9.93 6.66 -7.67
N LEU A 212 8.61 6.84 -7.53
CA LEU A 212 7.99 8.08 -7.07
C LEU A 212 7.51 7.88 -5.63
N VAL A 213 7.96 8.76 -4.74
CA VAL A 213 7.50 8.83 -3.34
C VAL A 213 6.51 9.98 -3.21
N LEU A 214 5.25 9.67 -2.95
CA LEU A 214 4.18 10.64 -2.67
C LEU A 214 3.92 10.71 -1.17
N GLN A 215 4.07 11.89 -0.60
CA GLN A 215 3.93 12.13 0.83
C GLN A 215 2.92 13.25 1.08
N CYS A 216 2.00 13.07 2.05
CA CYS A 216 1.09 14.12 2.48
C CYS A 216 1.77 15.11 3.42
N GLN A 217 1.29 16.37 3.43
CA GLN A 217 1.82 17.41 4.33
C GLN A 217 1.64 17.06 5.81
N GLN A 218 0.53 16.42 6.14
CA GLN A 218 0.22 15.96 7.50
C GLN A 218 -0.25 14.53 7.42
N ASP A 219 0.52 13.63 7.97
CA ASP A 219 0.25 12.20 8.03
C ASP A 219 0.70 11.68 9.39
N ILE A 220 -0.24 11.18 10.19
CA ILE A 220 0.05 10.66 11.53
C ILE A 220 0.65 9.26 11.52
N ILE A 221 0.57 8.55 10.39
CA ILE A 221 1.06 7.18 10.25
C ILE A 221 2.46 7.16 9.64
N ALA A 222 2.72 8.01 8.65
CA ALA A 222 4.01 8.16 8.00
C ALA A 222 4.34 9.66 7.90
N PRO A 223 5.02 10.24 8.88
CA PRO A 223 5.45 11.65 8.86
C PRO A 223 6.33 11.97 7.64
N GLN A 224 6.41 13.25 7.24
CA GLN A 224 7.22 13.68 6.09
C GLN A 224 8.66 13.16 6.12
N ALA A 225 9.28 13.16 7.31
CA ALA A 225 10.64 12.65 7.50
C ALA A 225 10.80 11.17 7.03
N VAL A 226 9.74 10.37 7.13
CA VAL A 226 9.75 8.97 6.65
C VAL A 226 9.81 8.93 5.12
N GLY A 227 8.98 9.72 4.43
CA GLY A 227 9.00 9.80 2.96
C GLY A 227 10.33 10.36 2.44
N GLU A 228 10.90 11.36 3.11
CA GLU A 228 12.22 11.91 2.81
C GLU A 228 13.32 10.85 2.99
N TYR A 229 13.26 10.06 4.07
CA TYR A 229 14.17 8.95 4.30
C TYR A 229 14.07 7.89 3.20
N VAL A 230 12.85 7.50 2.80
CA VAL A 230 12.65 6.54 1.69
C VAL A 230 13.29 7.07 0.41
N ASN A 231 13.03 8.33 0.06
CA ASN A 231 13.60 8.96 -1.13
C ASN A 231 15.14 9.04 -1.06
N ALA A 232 15.70 9.34 0.09
CA ALA A 232 17.16 9.43 0.26
C ALA A 232 17.87 8.07 0.13
N ASN A 233 17.16 6.96 0.39
CA ASN A 233 17.74 5.61 0.42
C ASN A 233 17.39 4.74 -0.80
N ILE A 234 16.49 5.15 -1.68
CA ILE A 234 16.24 4.49 -2.97
C ILE A 234 17.04 5.20 -4.06
N PRO A 235 17.98 4.52 -4.76
CA PRO A 235 18.92 5.16 -5.67
C PRO A 235 18.30 5.92 -6.86
N ASN A 236 17.13 5.45 -7.34
CA ASN A 236 16.46 6.05 -8.50
C ASN A 236 15.05 6.50 -8.11
N SER A 237 14.97 7.47 -7.21
CA SER A 237 13.69 7.97 -6.70
C SER A 237 13.55 9.47 -6.84
N GLU A 238 12.32 9.90 -6.93
CA GLU A 238 11.89 11.28 -6.85
C GLU A 238 10.81 11.43 -5.77
N TYR A 239 10.82 12.58 -5.07
CA TYR A 239 9.92 12.87 -3.95
C TYR A 239 8.96 13.99 -4.35
N ARG A 240 7.68 13.79 -4.04
CA ARG A 240 6.65 14.82 -4.23
C ARG A 240 5.82 14.94 -2.96
N LEU A 241 5.85 16.14 -2.38
CA LEU A 241 4.96 16.50 -1.28
C LEU A 241 3.62 16.92 -1.86
N LEU A 242 2.55 16.24 -1.45
CA LEU A 242 1.17 16.53 -1.82
C LEU A 242 0.61 17.63 -0.91
N GLU A 243 -0.31 18.45 -1.42
CA GLU A 243 -1.08 19.38 -0.59
C GLU A 243 -2.08 18.66 0.31
N ALA A 244 -2.46 17.44 -0.06
CA ALA A 244 -3.33 16.56 0.70
C ALA A 244 -2.86 16.34 2.14
N THR A 245 -3.80 16.16 3.04
CA THR A 245 -3.60 15.79 4.44
C THR A 245 -4.26 14.46 4.76
N GLY A 246 -3.75 13.78 5.81
CA GLY A 246 -4.17 12.43 6.17
C GLY A 246 -3.37 11.37 5.42
N HIS A 247 -3.49 10.12 5.86
CA HIS A 247 -2.71 8.99 5.35
C HIS A 247 -3.23 8.41 4.02
N CYS A 248 -4.47 8.77 3.61
CA CYS A 248 -5.13 8.18 2.45
C CYS A 248 -5.43 9.23 1.36
N PRO A 249 -4.42 9.83 0.70
CA PRO A 249 -4.64 10.85 -0.32
C PRO A 249 -5.35 10.30 -1.56
N ASN A 250 -5.23 9.01 -1.84
CA ASN A 250 -5.98 8.32 -2.88
C ASN A 250 -7.51 8.33 -2.67
N LEU A 251 -7.96 8.58 -1.43
CA LEU A 251 -9.37 8.77 -1.07
C LEU A 251 -9.74 10.26 -0.90
N SER A 252 -8.84 11.05 -0.30
CA SER A 252 -9.12 12.43 0.05
C SER A 252 -8.78 13.44 -1.04
N ALA A 253 -7.83 13.13 -1.92
CA ALA A 253 -7.35 13.97 -3.02
C ALA A 253 -6.98 13.13 -4.26
N PRO A 254 -7.94 12.32 -4.81
CA PRO A 254 -7.66 11.39 -5.90
C PRO A 254 -7.16 12.09 -7.18
N GLU A 255 -7.58 13.34 -7.44
CA GLU A 255 -7.12 14.12 -8.57
C GLU A 255 -5.65 14.46 -8.47
N GLU A 256 -5.19 14.91 -7.30
CA GLU A 256 -3.77 15.24 -7.04
C GLU A 256 -2.87 14.00 -7.16
N VAL A 257 -3.33 12.85 -6.63
CA VAL A 257 -2.62 11.57 -6.77
C VAL A 257 -2.58 11.13 -8.23
N THR A 258 -3.69 11.28 -8.96
CA THR A 258 -3.77 10.94 -10.40
C THR A 258 -2.80 11.79 -11.21
N GLU A 259 -2.75 13.10 -10.97
CA GLU A 259 -1.83 14.01 -11.66
C GLU A 259 -0.38 13.66 -11.38
N ALA A 260 -0.04 13.40 -10.11
CA ALA A 260 1.31 13.01 -9.73
C ALA A 260 1.77 11.69 -10.41
N ILE A 261 0.88 10.71 -10.50
CA ILE A 261 1.17 9.45 -11.21
C ILE A 261 1.34 9.72 -12.72
N ARG A 262 0.48 10.55 -13.34
CA ARG A 262 0.60 10.88 -14.78
C ARG A 262 1.90 11.57 -15.11
N ASP A 263 2.31 12.55 -14.30
CA ASP A 263 3.58 13.26 -14.48
C ASP A 263 4.78 12.29 -14.39
N PHE A 264 4.72 11.36 -13.44
CA PHE A 264 5.73 10.33 -13.29
C PHE A 264 5.78 9.38 -14.49
N LEU A 265 4.66 8.97 -15.04
CA LEU A 265 4.61 8.08 -16.21
C LEU A 265 5.08 8.80 -17.49
N HIS A 266 4.90 10.11 -17.58
CA HIS A 266 5.24 10.95 -18.74
C HIS A 266 6.17 12.09 -18.34
N PRO A 267 7.44 11.83 -17.98
CA PRO A 267 8.36 12.89 -17.61
C PRO A 267 8.47 13.90 -18.75
N SER A 268 8.23 15.18 -18.45
CA SER A 268 8.44 16.26 -19.39
C SER A 268 9.90 16.26 -19.82
N SER A 269 10.15 16.24 -21.14
CA SER A 269 11.47 16.21 -21.77
C SER A 269 12.29 17.45 -21.46
#